data_0c13514168e6b04685916a5f4e948cff
#
_entry.id   0c13514168e6b04685916a5f4e948cff
#
_cell.length_a   1.000
_cell.length_b   1.000
_cell.length_c   1.000
_cell.angle_alpha   90.00
_cell.angle_beta   90.00
_cell.angle_gamma   90.00
#
_symmetry.space_group_name_H-M   'P 1'
#
loop_
_entity.id
_entity.type
_entity.pdbx_description
1 polymer ?
#
loop_
_entity_poly.entity_id
_entity_poly.type
_entity_poly.pdbx_seq_one_letter_code
_entity_poly.pdbx_strand_id
1 'polypeptide(L)'
;MGILHSEEEIVYHFFTETEFFTESEAVITGPDVNHIKNVLRMKPGEKLLLSDGKGTNCLCEITELFPDKVLAKILPEEVDDTELPVTVTLYQGLPKADKMEFIIQKCVELGVTKIVPVDTDRAVVKLDAKKEEAKRKRWYGISESAAKQSKRMIVPEVGNVMKFKAAIEAAALDDLAIIPYEDSESLPGAGGMA
;
A
#
# COMPACT_ATOMS: atom_id res chain seq x y z
N MET A 1 31.53 24.81 15.71
CA MET A 1 30.43 24.01 16.30
C MET A 1 29.75 23.32 15.13
N GLY A 2 30.29 22.13 14.79
CA GLY A 2 29.86 21.38 13.60
C GLY A 2 28.54 20.70 13.87
N ILE A 3 27.58 20.92 12.98
CA ILE A 3 26.33 20.14 12.91
C ILE A 3 26.73 18.82 12.23
N LEU A 4 26.80 17.76 13.02
CA LEU A 4 26.90 16.41 12.50
C LEU A 4 25.58 16.10 11.78
N HIS A 5 25.63 16.03 10.46
CA HIS A 5 24.61 15.35 9.67
C HIS A 5 24.76 13.86 10.00
N SER A 6 23.82 13.31 10.75
CA SER A 6 23.66 11.86 10.82
C SER A 6 23.39 11.38 9.40
N GLU A 7 24.28 10.53 8.86
CA GLU A 7 23.99 9.76 7.65
C GLU A 7 22.67 9.02 7.92
N GLU A 8 21.62 9.34 7.17
CA GLU A 8 20.37 8.60 7.23
C GLU A 8 20.67 7.17 6.76
N GLU A 9 20.74 6.26 7.71
CA GLU A 9 20.93 4.85 7.43
C GLU A 9 19.76 4.39 6.56
N ILE A 10 20.03 3.89 5.35
CA ILE A 10 18.97 3.42 4.45
C ILE A 10 18.39 2.14 5.05
N VAL A 11 17.22 2.25 5.65
CA VAL A 11 16.49 1.11 6.20
C VAL A 11 15.50 0.60 5.15
N TYR A 12 15.71 -0.62 4.67
CA TYR A 12 14.81 -1.28 3.72
C TYR A 12 13.56 -1.79 4.42
N HIS A 13 12.42 -1.72 3.73
CA HIS A 13 11.13 -2.14 4.24
C HIS A 13 10.64 -3.41 3.54
N PHE A 14 10.19 -4.40 4.33
CA PHE A 14 9.64 -5.66 3.85
C PHE A 14 8.31 -5.97 4.54
N PHE A 15 7.54 -6.87 3.93
CA PHE A 15 6.33 -7.40 4.53
C PHE A 15 6.49 -8.89 4.83
N THR A 16 5.93 -9.33 5.96
CA THR A 16 5.77 -10.75 6.29
C THR A 16 4.40 -10.97 6.93
N GLU A 17 3.92 -12.21 6.95
CA GLU A 17 2.62 -12.50 7.54
C GLU A 17 2.66 -12.37 9.06
N THR A 18 1.52 -11.96 9.67
CA THR A 18 1.40 -11.72 11.12
C THR A 18 1.85 -12.93 11.95
N GLU A 19 1.62 -14.16 11.48
CA GLU A 19 2.00 -15.41 12.15
C GLU A 19 3.52 -15.62 12.29
N PHE A 20 4.31 -14.88 11.51
CA PHE A 20 5.77 -14.93 11.58
C PHE A 20 6.39 -13.92 12.54
N PHE A 21 5.57 -13.16 13.28
CA PHE A 21 6.00 -12.32 14.38
C PHE A 21 5.78 -13.02 15.72
N THR A 22 6.78 -12.93 16.58
CA THR A 22 6.68 -13.24 18.00
C THR A 22 6.91 -11.96 18.81
N GLU A 23 7.01 -12.05 20.13
CA GLU A 23 7.32 -10.88 20.97
C GLU A 23 8.73 -10.32 20.75
N SER A 24 9.68 -11.13 20.27
CA SER A 24 11.09 -10.74 20.16
C SER A 24 11.73 -11.02 18.81
N GLU A 25 11.09 -11.80 17.96
CA GLU A 25 11.67 -12.27 16.71
C GLU A 25 10.63 -12.24 15.58
N ALA A 26 11.12 -12.08 14.38
CA ALA A 26 10.34 -12.18 13.16
C ALA A 26 11.05 -13.05 12.12
N VAL A 27 10.27 -13.69 11.26
CA VAL A 27 10.75 -14.55 10.19
C VAL A 27 10.30 -14.00 8.85
N ILE A 28 11.22 -13.84 7.92
CA ILE A 28 10.93 -13.44 6.54
C ILE A 28 11.07 -14.68 5.66
N THR A 29 10.09 -14.93 4.80
CA THR A 29 10.06 -16.07 3.87
C THR A 29 9.74 -15.60 2.45
N GLY A 30 9.75 -16.53 1.50
CA GLY A 30 9.35 -16.27 0.12
C GLY A 30 10.33 -15.41 -0.68
N PRO A 31 9.84 -14.60 -1.64
CA PRO A 31 10.70 -13.88 -2.59
C PRO A 31 11.59 -12.82 -1.95
N ASP A 32 11.21 -12.27 -0.81
CA ASP A 32 11.97 -11.25 -0.09
C ASP A 32 13.29 -11.81 0.48
N VAL A 33 13.38 -13.13 0.75
CA VAL A 33 14.63 -13.79 1.14
C VAL A 33 15.71 -13.62 0.07
N ASN A 34 15.33 -13.85 -1.20
CA ASN A 34 16.27 -13.66 -2.32
C ASN A 34 16.65 -12.18 -2.48
N HIS A 35 15.70 -11.27 -2.28
CA HIS A 35 15.95 -9.84 -2.37
C HIS A 35 16.96 -9.38 -1.30
N ILE A 36 16.74 -9.76 -0.05
CA ILE A 36 17.65 -9.46 1.08
C ILE A 36 19.05 -9.98 0.83
N LYS A 37 19.16 -11.28 0.48
CA LYS A 37 20.47 -11.97 0.40
C LYS A 37 21.26 -11.65 -0.86
N ASN A 38 20.61 -11.65 -2.01
CA ASN A 38 21.29 -11.66 -3.31
C ASN A 38 21.23 -10.31 -4.03
N VAL A 39 20.17 -9.54 -3.85
CA VAL A 39 20.02 -8.20 -4.46
C VAL A 39 20.64 -7.14 -3.57
N LEU A 40 20.16 -7.03 -2.33
CA LEU A 40 20.66 -6.05 -1.35
C LEU A 40 21.96 -6.52 -0.67
N ARG A 41 22.20 -7.82 -0.63
CA ARG A 41 23.39 -8.45 -0.01
C ARG A 41 23.53 -8.09 1.47
N MET A 42 22.41 -7.98 2.15
CA MET A 42 22.37 -7.68 3.58
C MET A 42 23.02 -8.77 4.42
N LYS A 43 23.53 -8.40 5.57
CA LYS A 43 24.29 -9.27 6.49
C LYS A 43 23.65 -9.29 7.88
N PRO A 44 23.93 -10.31 8.71
CA PRO A 44 23.60 -10.25 10.12
C PRO A 44 24.14 -8.98 10.78
N GLY A 45 23.34 -8.37 11.64
CA GLY A 45 23.59 -7.07 12.29
C GLY A 45 23.03 -5.86 11.54
N GLU A 46 22.62 -5.99 10.26
CA GLU A 46 21.98 -4.90 9.54
C GLU A 46 20.50 -4.79 9.90
N LYS A 47 20.01 -3.54 9.93
CA LYS A 47 18.62 -3.22 10.31
C LYS A 47 17.72 -3.20 9.09
N LEU A 48 16.46 -3.61 9.29
CA LEU A 48 15.38 -3.52 8.32
C LEU A 48 14.06 -3.20 9.04
N LEU A 49 13.14 -2.58 8.30
CA LEU A 49 11.78 -2.35 8.74
C LEU A 49 10.93 -3.55 8.29
N LEU A 50 10.11 -4.08 9.18
CA LEU A 50 9.26 -5.23 8.90
C LEU A 50 7.83 -4.95 9.33
N SER A 51 6.89 -5.15 8.40
CA SER A 51 5.46 -4.94 8.63
C SER A 51 4.64 -6.17 8.28
N ASP A 52 3.47 -6.31 8.88
CA ASP A 52 2.52 -7.37 8.51
C ASP A 52 1.50 -6.93 7.43
N GLY A 53 1.61 -5.69 6.98
CA GLY A 53 0.67 -5.11 6.02
C GLY A 53 -0.72 -4.80 6.59
N LYS A 54 -0.90 -4.95 7.91
CA LYS A 54 -2.18 -4.78 8.63
C LYS A 54 -2.09 -3.76 9.77
N GLY A 55 -0.93 -3.13 9.95
CA GLY A 55 -0.70 -2.11 10.95
C GLY A 55 0.40 -2.43 11.97
N THR A 56 0.94 -3.65 11.98
CA THR A 56 2.15 -3.95 12.77
C THR A 56 3.38 -3.48 12.03
N ASN A 57 4.25 -2.73 12.69
CA ASN A 57 5.49 -2.24 12.12
C ASN A 57 6.60 -2.29 13.17
N CYS A 58 7.71 -2.94 12.85
CA CYS A 58 8.82 -3.14 13.78
C CYS A 58 10.16 -2.87 13.10
N LEU A 59 11.06 -2.20 13.80
CA LEU A 59 12.46 -2.18 13.43
C LEU A 59 13.09 -3.49 13.87
N CYS A 60 13.77 -4.17 12.95
CA CYS A 60 14.38 -5.47 13.19
C CYS A 60 15.86 -5.45 12.82
N GLU A 61 16.64 -6.30 13.48
CA GLU A 61 18.04 -6.58 13.15
C GLU A 61 18.16 -8.02 12.65
N ILE A 62 18.76 -8.21 11.49
CA ILE A 62 19.00 -9.55 10.94
C ILE A 62 19.92 -10.33 11.88
N THR A 63 19.48 -11.50 12.30
CA THR A 63 20.28 -12.41 13.12
C THR A 63 20.91 -13.51 12.30
N GLU A 64 20.14 -14.16 11.41
CA GLU A 64 20.62 -15.26 10.59
C GLU A 64 19.99 -15.27 9.19
N LEU A 65 20.75 -15.75 8.20
CA LEU A 65 20.36 -15.85 6.79
C LEU A 65 20.40 -17.30 6.33
N PHE A 66 19.24 -17.92 6.15
CA PHE A 66 19.08 -19.28 5.62
C PHE A 66 18.78 -19.26 4.09
N PRO A 67 18.82 -20.41 3.41
CA PRO A 67 18.46 -20.46 1.98
C PRO A 67 17.02 -20.04 1.68
N ASP A 68 16.09 -20.33 2.58
CA ASP A 68 14.64 -20.22 2.44
C ASP A 68 13.98 -19.22 3.41
N LYS A 69 14.74 -18.70 4.38
CA LYS A 69 14.24 -17.74 5.36
C LYS A 69 15.33 -16.81 5.89
N VAL A 70 14.91 -15.68 6.43
CA VAL A 70 15.73 -14.73 7.20
C VAL A 70 15.14 -14.61 8.59
N LEU A 71 15.97 -14.76 9.62
CA LEU A 71 15.60 -14.50 10.99
C LEU A 71 16.04 -13.09 11.38
N ALA A 72 15.16 -12.38 12.07
CA ALA A 72 15.44 -11.04 12.54
C ALA A 72 14.90 -10.87 13.97
N LYS A 73 15.67 -10.19 14.80
CA LYS A 73 15.28 -9.81 16.16
C LYS A 73 14.52 -8.49 16.10
N ILE A 74 13.39 -8.41 16.77
CA ILE A 74 12.62 -7.17 16.94
C ILE A 74 13.36 -6.27 17.94
N LEU A 75 13.61 -5.03 17.53
CA LEU A 75 14.24 -4.02 18.37
C LEU A 75 13.18 -3.24 19.16
N PRO A 76 13.48 -2.78 20.40
CA PRO A 76 12.52 -2.05 21.23
C PRO A 76 12.27 -0.62 20.79
N GLU A 77 12.89 -0.17 19.70
CA GLU A 77 12.74 1.16 19.14
C GLU A 77 11.33 1.30 18.50
N GLU A 78 10.61 2.35 18.89
CA GLU A 78 9.33 2.67 18.27
C GLU A 78 9.55 3.13 16.84
N VAL A 79 8.69 2.68 15.96
CA VAL A 79 8.65 3.10 14.55
C VAL A 79 7.51 4.10 14.40
N ASP A 80 7.80 5.24 13.76
CA ASP A 80 6.79 6.25 13.49
C ASP A 80 5.63 5.69 12.67
N ASP A 81 4.40 5.99 13.09
CA ASP A 81 3.19 5.69 12.33
C ASP A 81 3.12 6.61 11.11
N THR A 82 3.22 6.02 9.94
CA THR A 82 3.15 6.75 8.66
C THR A 82 1.74 6.74 8.05
N GLU A 83 0.78 6.11 8.71
CA GLU A 83 -0.60 6.04 8.21
C GLU A 83 -1.39 7.33 8.50
N LEU A 84 -2.36 7.61 7.63
CA LEU A 84 -3.28 8.71 7.86
C LEU A 84 -4.23 8.37 9.03
N PRO A 85 -4.64 9.34 9.85
CA PRO A 85 -5.60 9.12 10.94
C PRO A 85 -7.04 8.93 10.45
N VAL A 86 -7.22 8.70 9.15
CA VAL A 86 -8.49 8.48 8.47
C VAL A 86 -8.37 7.37 7.43
N THR A 87 -9.44 6.60 7.24
CA THR A 87 -9.54 5.61 6.17
C THR A 87 -9.98 6.29 4.88
N VAL A 88 -9.20 6.15 3.81
CA VAL A 88 -9.52 6.73 2.50
C VAL A 88 -9.78 5.62 1.50
N THR A 89 -11.00 5.54 0.97
CA THR A 89 -11.36 4.63 -0.14
C THR A 89 -11.45 5.41 -1.45
N LEU A 90 -10.68 4.98 -2.45
CA LEU A 90 -10.77 5.52 -3.81
C LEU A 90 -11.66 4.63 -4.67
N TYR A 91 -12.79 5.14 -5.14
CA TYR A 91 -13.62 4.52 -6.17
C TYR A 91 -13.17 5.03 -7.54
N GLN A 92 -12.33 4.27 -8.24
CA GLN A 92 -11.68 4.69 -9.50
C GLN A 92 -12.37 4.09 -10.72
N GLY A 93 -12.95 4.91 -11.57
CA GLY A 93 -13.41 4.47 -12.90
C GLY A 93 -12.28 3.84 -13.70
N LEU A 94 -12.54 2.68 -14.34
CA LEU A 94 -11.54 1.95 -15.11
C LEU A 94 -10.97 2.83 -16.26
N PRO A 95 -9.71 3.24 -16.18
CA PRO A 95 -9.09 4.06 -17.21
C PRO A 95 -8.64 3.20 -18.40
N LYS A 96 -8.30 3.85 -19.51
CA LYS A 96 -7.67 3.20 -20.66
C LYS A 96 -6.23 2.78 -20.35
N ALA A 97 -5.80 1.66 -20.92
CA ALA A 97 -4.45 1.12 -20.85
C ALA A 97 -3.92 0.93 -19.41
N ASP A 98 -2.66 1.24 -19.17
CA ASP A 98 -1.95 0.99 -17.92
C ASP A 98 -2.07 2.13 -16.89
N LYS A 99 -2.94 3.12 -17.14
CA LYS A 99 -3.13 4.26 -16.24
C LYS A 99 -3.58 3.86 -14.84
N MET A 100 -4.31 2.73 -14.72
CA MET A 100 -4.73 2.23 -13.41
C MET A 100 -3.55 1.90 -12.51
N GLU A 101 -2.48 1.37 -13.07
CA GLU A 101 -1.26 1.01 -12.32
C GLU A 101 -0.59 2.25 -11.72
N PHE A 102 -0.47 3.31 -12.52
CA PHE A 102 0.04 4.60 -12.07
C PHE A 102 -0.84 5.23 -10.97
N ILE A 103 -2.17 5.17 -11.15
CA ILE A 103 -3.12 5.68 -10.16
C ILE A 103 -2.95 4.93 -8.83
N ILE A 104 -2.92 3.60 -8.87
CA ILE A 104 -2.71 2.78 -7.68
C ILE A 104 -1.42 3.17 -6.97
N GLN A 105 -0.31 3.20 -7.70
CA GLN A 105 0.98 3.58 -7.14
C GLN A 105 0.89 4.93 -6.42
N LYS A 106 0.39 5.97 -7.09
CA LYS A 106 0.36 7.33 -6.51
C LYS A 106 -0.63 7.47 -5.37
N CYS A 107 -1.77 6.81 -5.43
CA CYS A 107 -2.75 6.85 -4.34
C CYS A 107 -2.25 6.09 -3.09
N VAL A 108 -1.52 4.99 -3.28
CA VAL A 108 -0.85 4.31 -2.18
C VAL A 108 0.19 5.21 -1.52
N GLU A 109 1.05 5.84 -2.30
CA GLU A 109 2.05 6.80 -1.80
C GLU A 109 1.41 7.98 -1.03
N LEU A 110 0.17 8.37 -1.38
CA LEU A 110 -0.59 9.45 -0.76
C LEU A 110 -1.45 9.02 0.45
N GLY A 111 -1.43 7.74 0.84
CA GLY A 111 -2.10 7.28 2.06
C GLY A 111 -3.48 6.64 1.86
N VAL A 112 -3.92 6.35 0.61
CA VAL A 112 -5.17 5.61 0.40
C VAL A 112 -5.11 4.24 1.09
N THR A 113 -6.22 3.78 1.66
CA THR A 113 -6.30 2.48 2.35
C THR A 113 -7.01 1.41 1.54
N LYS A 114 -7.86 1.83 0.58
CA LYS A 114 -8.58 0.93 -0.30
C LYS A 114 -8.81 1.55 -1.67
N ILE A 115 -8.65 0.74 -2.73
CA ILE A 115 -8.93 1.15 -4.10
C ILE A 115 -9.97 0.19 -4.68
N VAL A 116 -11.10 0.73 -5.13
CA VAL A 116 -12.19 -0.02 -5.75
C VAL A 116 -12.27 0.38 -7.21
N PRO A 117 -11.91 -0.52 -8.15
CA PRO A 117 -12.10 -0.27 -9.57
C PRO A 117 -13.59 -0.21 -9.91
N VAL A 118 -14.02 0.77 -10.70
CA VAL A 118 -15.43 0.98 -11.05
C VAL A 118 -15.64 0.83 -12.55
N ASP A 119 -16.54 -0.06 -12.94
CA ASP A 119 -17.02 -0.19 -14.32
C ASP A 119 -18.12 0.85 -14.54
N THR A 120 -17.81 1.88 -15.33
CA THR A 120 -18.73 2.93 -15.72
C THR A 120 -19.21 2.71 -17.15
N ASP A 121 -20.34 3.34 -17.53
CA ASP A 121 -20.91 3.20 -18.87
C ASP A 121 -19.96 3.68 -19.98
N ARG A 122 -19.07 4.62 -19.66
CA ARG A 122 -18.04 5.14 -20.58
C ARG A 122 -16.71 4.39 -20.49
N ALA A 123 -16.60 3.36 -19.62
CA ALA A 123 -15.39 2.56 -19.54
C ALA A 123 -15.17 1.77 -20.83
N VAL A 124 -14.03 2.01 -21.46
CA VAL A 124 -13.65 1.34 -22.71
C VAL A 124 -13.24 -0.13 -22.46
N VAL A 125 -12.89 -0.45 -21.22
CA VAL A 125 -12.37 -1.76 -20.86
C VAL A 125 -13.48 -2.57 -20.19
N LYS A 126 -13.99 -3.59 -20.89
CA LYS A 126 -14.86 -4.61 -20.30
C LYS A 126 -13.99 -5.80 -19.86
N LEU A 127 -14.03 -6.12 -18.58
CA LEU A 127 -13.30 -7.24 -18.02
C LEU A 127 -14.25 -8.43 -17.86
N ASP A 128 -13.88 -9.58 -18.39
CA ASP A 128 -14.44 -10.86 -17.98
C ASP A 128 -13.83 -11.29 -16.64
N ALA A 129 -14.47 -12.21 -15.92
CA ALA A 129 -14.06 -12.64 -14.58
C ALA A 129 -12.57 -13.07 -14.50
N LYS A 130 -12.09 -13.80 -15.53
CA LYS A 130 -10.69 -14.27 -15.55
C LYS A 130 -9.69 -13.12 -15.72
N LYS A 131 -10.02 -12.15 -16.57
CA LYS A 131 -9.18 -10.96 -16.78
C LYS A 131 -9.22 -10.04 -15.57
N GLU A 132 -10.37 -9.94 -14.89
CA GLU A 132 -10.52 -9.18 -13.66
C GLU A 132 -9.61 -9.72 -12.58
N GLU A 133 -9.63 -11.04 -12.32
CA GLU A 133 -8.79 -11.70 -11.32
C GLU A 133 -7.30 -11.48 -11.61
N ALA A 134 -6.86 -11.68 -12.87
CA ALA A 134 -5.47 -11.47 -13.26
C ALA A 134 -5.02 -10.01 -13.08
N LYS A 135 -5.89 -9.04 -13.45
CA LYS A 135 -5.61 -7.62 -13.26
C LYS A 135 -5.57 -7.25 -11.77
N ARG A 136 -6.51 -7.73 -10.98
CA ARG A 136 -6.54 -7.46 -9.54
C ARG A 136 -5.30 -7.98 -8.84
N LYS A 137 -4.84 -9.19 -9.16
CA LYS A 137 -3.58 -9.74 -8.64
C LYS A 137 -2.37 -8.85 -9.00
N ARG A 138 -2.30 -8.39 -10.26
CA ARG A 138 -1.25 -7.47 -10.70
C ARG A 138 -1.33 -6.12 -9.97
N TRP A 139 -2.51 -5.54 -9.84
CA TRP A 139 -2.75 -4.28 -9.15
C TRP A 139 -2.41 -4.36 -7.66
N TYR A 140 -2.73 -5.48 -7.02
CA TYR A 140 -2.32 -5.72 -5.63
C TYR A 140 -0.79 -5.75 -5.48
N GLY A 141 -0.06 -6.41 -6.39
CA GLY A 141 1.40 -6.39 -6.38
C GLY A 141 2.00 -4.98 -6.55
N ILE A 142 1.33 -4.11 -7.32
CA ILE A 142 1.71 -2.69 -7.45
C ILE A 142 1.45 -1.94 -6.14
N SER A 143 0.30 -2.17 -5.51
CA SER A 143 -0.04 -1.62 -4.19
C SER A 143 1.00 -1.99 -3.14
N GLU A 144 1.36 -3.28 -3.07
CA GLU A 144 2.40 -3.79 -2.16
C GLU A 144 3.76 -3.15 -2.41
N SER A 145 4.19 -3.07 -3.68
CA SER A 145 5.47 -2.45 -4.04
C SER A 145 5.52 -0.97 -3.68
N ALA A 146 4.41 -0.24 -3.90
CA ALA A 146 4.30 1.17 -3.55
C ALA A 146 4.29 1.37 -2.03
N ALA A 147 3.59 0.51 -1.28
CA ALA A 147 3.58 0.54 0.17
C ALA A 147 4.98 0.29 0.77
N LYS A 148 5.73 -0.68 0.23
CA LYS A 148 7.13 -0.92 0.61
C LYS A 148 7.99 0.34 0.39
N GLN A 149 7.88 0.95 -0.79
CA GLN A 149 8.69 2.12 -1.14
C GLN A 149 8.36 3.35 -0.28
N SER A 150 7.09 3.58 0.00
CA SER A 150 6.62 4.70 0.83
C SER A 150 6.65 4.42 2.34
N LYS A 151 7.20 3.28 2.75
CA LYS A 151 7.33 2.82 4.16
C LYS A 151 5.98 2.77 4.89
N ARG A 152 4.90 2.44 4.20
CA ARG A 152 3.58 2.29 4.78
C ARG A 152 3.47 1.01 5.59
N MET A 153 2.75 1.05 6.69
CA MET A 153 2.47 -0.11 7.57
C MET A 153 1.38 -1.02 7.00
N ILE A 154 0.54 -0.46 6.13
CA ILE A 154 -0.61 -1.15 5.53
C ILE A 154 -0.38 -1.30 4.02
N VAL A 155 -0.68 -2.49 3.49
CA VAL A 155 -0.81 -2.69 2.05
C VAL A 155 -2.25 -2.41 1.65
N PRO A 156 -2.55 -1.32 0.92
CA PRO A 156 -3.91 -0.98 0.51
C PRO A 156 -4.56 -2.09 -0.31
N GLU A 157 -5.80 -2.41 0.06
CA GLU A 157 -6.59 -3.40 -0.66
C GLU A 157 -6.96 -2.90 -2.06
N VAL A 158 -6.83 -3.75 -3.07
CA VAL A 158 -7.45 -3.54 -4.38
C VAL A 158 -8.66 -4.46 -4.50
N GLY A 159 -9.84 -3.87 -4.38
CA GLY A 159 -11.12 -4.57 -4.37
C GLY A 159 -11.53 -5.16 -5.73
N ASN A 160 -12.63 -5.88 -5.74
CA ASN A 160 -13.27 -6.35 -6.98
C ASN A 160 -13.81 -5.16 -7.79
N VAL A 161 -13.96 -5.36 -9.10
CA VAL A 161 -14.59 -4.36 -9.96
C VAL A 161 -16.07 -4.22 -9.60
N MET A 162 -16.49 -3.00 -9.28
CA MET A 162 -17.90 -2.70 -8.96
C MET A 162 -18.58 -1.96 -10.10
N LYS A 163 -19.88 -2.15 -10.26
CA LYS A 163 -20.68 -1.28 -11.13
C LYS A 163 -20.87 0.08 -10.49
N PHE A 164 -20.96 1.14 -11.29
CA PHE A 164 -21.04 2.51 -10.81
C PHE A 164 -22.14 2.72 -9.75
N LYS A 165 -23.35 2.17 -9.97
CA LYS A 165 -24.44 2.27 -8.99
C LYS A 165 -24.05 1.65 -7.64
N ALA A 166 -23.47 0.46 -7.64
CA ALA A 166 -23.03 -0.23 -6.43
C ALA A 166 -21.90 0.53 -5.71
N ALA A 167 -21.01 1.16 -6.46
CA ALA A 167 -19.94 1.99 -5.91
C ALA A 167 -20.50 3.23 -5.19
N ILE A 168 -21.50 3.89 -5.76
CA ILE A 168 -22.20 5.03 -5.11
C ILE A 168 -22.94 4.58 -3.85
N GLU A 169 -23.64 3.44 -3.91
CA GLU A 169 -24.34 2.89 -2.74
C GLU A 169 -23.36 2.52 -1.61
N ALA A 170 -22.19 2.01 -1.94
CA ALA A 170 -21.14 1.72 -0.97
C ALA A 170 -20.53 2.99 -0.38
N ALA A 171 -20.17 3.95 -1.22
CA ALA A 171 -19.60 5.23 -0.78
C ALA A 171 -20.56 6.05 0.09
N ALA A 172 -21.87 5.89 -0.08
CA ALA A 172 -22.86 6.56 0.75
C ALA A 172 -22.90 6.06 2.20
N LEU A 173 -22.21 4.98 2.53
CA LEU A 173 -22.07 4.45 3.89
C LEU A 173 -20.83 5.00 4.61
N ASP A 174 -19.93 5.66 3.90
CA ASP A 174 -18.76 6.31 4.48
C ASP A 174 -19.17 7.63 5.17
N ASP A 175 -18.40 8.08 6.15
CA ASP A 175 -18.67 9.34 6.90
C ASP A 175 -18.65 10.55 5.97
N LEU A 176 -17.85 10.53 4.91
CA LEU A 176 -17.76 11.57 3.90
C LEU A 176 -17.52 10.97 2.52
N ALA A 177 -18.39 11.25 1.56
CA ALA A 177 -18.23 10.90 0.16
C ALA A 177 -18.05 12.14 -0.71
N ILE A 178 -16.98 12.19 -1.51
CA ILE A 178 -16.65 13.31 -2.40
C ILE A 178 -16.60 12.80 -3.84
N ILE A 179 -17.34 13.46 -4.73
CA ILE A 179 -17.29 13.22 -6.17
C ILE A 179 -16.73 14.48 -6.84
N PRO A 180 -15.46 14.47 -7.32
CA PRO A 180 -14.93 15.59 -8.07
C PRO A 180 -15.70 15.75 -9.39
N TYR A 181 -16.12 16.95 -9.71
CA TYR A 181 -16.84 17.27 -10.93
C TYR A 181 -16.21 18.49 -11.63
N GLU A 182 -15.98 18.38 -12.93
CA GLU A 182 -15.24 19.40 -13.70
C GLU A 182 -16.03 20.69 -13.91
N ASP A 183 -17.37 20.61 -13.92
CA ASP A 183 -18.25 21.74 -14.20
C ASP A 183 -19.02 22.17 -12.95
N SER A 184 -18.41 23.09 -12.19
CA SER A 184 -19.00 23.62 -10.96
C SER A 184 -20.18 24.57 -11.22
N GLU A 185 -20.35 25.11 -12.45
CA GLU A 185 -21.42 26.04 -12.79
C GLU A 185 -22.78 25.34 -12.98
N SER A 186 -22.78 24.03 -13.26
CA SER A 186 -23.99 23.25 -13.49
C SER A 186 -24.60 22.63 -12.22
N LEU A 187 -23.96 22.76 -11.06
CA LEU A 187 -24.48 22.22 -9.81
C LEU A 187 -25.47 23.21 -9.15
N PRO A 188 -26.74 22.83 -8.90
CA PRO A 188 -27.63 23.63 -8.12
C PRO A 188 -27.09 23.82 -6.70
N GLY A 189 -26.70 25.04 -6.32
CA GLY A 189 -26.23 25.36 -4.98
C GLY A 189 -24.74 25.62 -4.80
N ALA A 190 -23.90 25.62 -5.85
CA ALA A 190 -22.48 25.96 -5.76
C ALA A 190 -22.19 27.47 -5.59
N GLY A 191 -23.19 28.26 -5.30
CA GLY A 191 -23.06 29.69 -5.00
C GLY A 191 -22.95 29.94 -3.50
N GLY A 192 -21.74 30.11 -3.00
CA GLY A 192 -21.55 30.78 -1.73
C GLY A 192 -20.78 30.03 -0.65
N MET A 193 -19.46 30.04 -0.76
CA MET A 193 -18.58 30.32 0.39
C MET A 193 -17.45 31.21 -0.13
N ALA A 194 -17.65 32.49 0.06
CA ALA A 194 -16.63 33.51 -0.01
C ALA A 194 -15.94 33.59 1.35
#